data_c09d5b9f8e5878f1521e86afdfbb4e64
#
_entry.id   c09d5b9f8e5878f1521e86afdfbb4e64
#
_cell.length_a   1.000
_cell.length_b   1.000
_cell.length_c   1.000
_cell.angle_alpha   90.00
_cell.angle_beta   90.00
_cell.angle_gamma   90.00
#
_symmetry.space_group_name_H-M   'P 1'
#
loop_
_entity.id
_entity.type
_entity.pdbx_description
1 polymer ?
#
loop_
_entity_poly.entity_id
_entity_poly.type
_entity_poly.pdbx_seq_one_letter_code
_entity_poly.pdbx_strand_id
1 'polypeptide(L)'
;MNLKKRIAVVAYKNKLGHLGSYFSSVEIIDKIYSKMGKDDIFILSSGHAALALYVCLEKYKGKDAEALFLKHGGHPHRDEENEIYCSTGSLGLGLCVALGRAVANFKRKVHVLVSDGECAEGSIWEA
;
A
#
# COMPACT_ATOMS: atom_id res chain seq x y z
N MET A 1 -16.92 0.69 -7.61
CA MET A 1 -15.87 -0.13 -8.25
C MET A 1 -15.69 -1.42 -7.47
N ASN A 2 -15.67 -2.55 -8.16
CA ASN A 2 -15.30 -3.81 -7.54
C ASN A 2 -13.77 -3.98 -7.60
N LEU A 3 -13.11 -3.79 -6.49
CA LEU A 3 -11.64 -3.77 -6.40
C LEU A 3 -11.00 -5.12 -6.74
N LYS A 4 -11.59 -6.24 -6.29
CA LYS A 4 -11.11 -7.58 -6.63
C LYS A 4 -11.19 -7.85 -8.13
N LYS A 5 -12.29 -7.44 -8.77
CA LYS A 5 -12.42 -7.54 -10.22
C LYS A 5 -11.37 -6.68 -10.93
N ARG A 6 -11.12 -5.47 -10.44
CA ARG A 6 -10.11 -4.59 -11.03
C ARG A 6 -8.70 -5.18 -10.89
N ILE A 7 -8.36 -5.73 -9.72
CA ILE A 7 -7.11 -6.48 -9.52
C ILE A 7 -6.98 -7.62 -10.55
N ALA A 8 -8.03 -8.44 -10.69
CA ALA A 8 -8.01 -9.56 -11.63
C ALA A 8 -7.78 -9.10 -13.08
N VAL A 9 -8.39 -8.01 -13.50
CA VAL A 9 -8.21 -7.45 -14.85
C VAL A 9 -6.77 -6.98 -15.07
N VAL A 10 -6.21 -6.19 -14.15
CA VAL A 10 -4.82 -5.69 -14.27
C VAL A 10 -3.84 -6.85 -14.21
N ALA A 11 -4.05 -7.80 -13.29
CA ALA A 11 -3.20 -8.97 -13.13
C ALA A 11 -3.21 -9.86 -14.37
N TYR A 12 -4.37 -10.11 -14.97
CA TYR A 12 -4.51 -10.90 -16.19
C TYR A 12 -3.76 -10.27 -17.36
N LYS A 13 -3.97 -8.97 -17.59
CA LYS A 13 -3.28 -8.22 -18.66
C LYS A 13 -1.76 -8.26 -18.53
N ASN A 14 -1.26 -8.19 -17.29
CA ASN A 14 0.17 -8.13 -16.99
C ASN A 14 0.76 -9.50 -16.59
N LYS A 15 0.00 -10.59 -16.77
CA LYS A 15 0.43 -11.98 -16.52
C LYS A 15 0.98 -12.22 -15.10
N LEU A 16 0.32 -11.62 -14.10
CA LEU A 16 0.72 -11.75 -12.70
C LEU A 16 0.18 -13.04 -12.07
N GLY A 17 1.02 -13.75 -11.32
CA GLY A 17 0.68 -15.02 -10.69
C GLY A 17 0.38 -14.96 -9.19
N HIS A 18 0.90 -13.97 -8.48
CA HIS A 18 0.79 -13.89 -7.01
C HIS A 18 -0.40 -13.03 -6.56
N LEU A 19 -1.63 -13.54 -6.72
CA LEU A 19 -2.84 -12.77 -6.45
C LEU A 19 -3.29 -12.80 -4.98
N GLY A 20 -2.84 -13.78 -4.20
CA GLY A 20 -3.32 -14.00 -2.83
C GLY A 20 -3.17 -12.77 -1.93
N SER A 21 -1.99 -12.16 -1.90
CA SER A 21 -1.71 -10.97 -1.10
C SER A 21 -2.53 -9.75 -1.56
N TYR A 22 -2.82 -9.63 -2.84
CA TYR A 22 -3.66 -8.55 -3.36
C TYR A 22 -5.09 -8.69 -2.87
N PHE A 23 -5.66 -9.90 -2.95
CA PHE A 23 -7.03 -10.16 -2.54
C PHE A 23 -7.24 -10.07 -1.03
N SER A 24 -6.26 -10.51 -0.22
CA SER A 24 -6.34 -10.41 1.23
C SER A 24 -6.15 -8.97 1.74
N SER A 25 -5.31 -8.18 1.07
CA SER A 25 -4.98 -6.81 1.50
C SER A 25 -5.99 -5.77 1.04
N VAL A 26 -6.62 -5.95 -0.13
CA VAL A 26 -7.42 -4.89 -0.75
C VAL A 26 -8.61 -4.44 0.09
N GLU A 27 -9.28 -5.36 0.77
CA GLU A 27 -10.44 -5.02 1.62
C GLU A 27 -10.03 -4.24 2.87
N ILE A 28 -8.85 -4.55 3.42
CA ILE A 28 -8.28 -3.83 4.56
C ILE A 28 -7.90 -2.41 4.14
N ILE A 29 -7.20 -2.27 3.02
CA ILE A 29 -6.79 -0.97 2.47
C ILE A 29 -8.02 -0.13 2.13
N ASP A 30 -9.02 -0.71 1.48
CA ASP A 30 -10.29 -0.05 1.15
C ASP A 30 -10.98 0.50 2.41
N LYS A 31 -11.02 -0.31 3.47
CA LYS A 31 -11.61 0.10 4.74
C LYS A 31 -10.84 1.25 5.40
N ILE A 32 -9.51 1.23 5.33
CA ILE A 32 -8.67 2.32 5.84
C ILE A 32 -8.97 3.60 5.06
N TYR A 33 -8.85 3.58 3.73
CA TYR A 33 -9.10 4.76 2.89
C TYR A 33 -10.51 5.33 3.07
N SER A 34 -11.52 4.49 3.31
CA SER A 34 -12.89 4.95 3.55
C SER A 34 -13.06 5.76 4.85
N LYS A 35 -12.10 5.68 5.77
CA LYS A 35 -12.11 6.34 7.08
C LYS A 35 -11.00 7.37 7.27
N MET A 36 -10.04 7.46 6.35
CA MET A 36 -8.92 8.39 6.44
C MET A 36 -9.40 9.83 6.38
N GLY A 37 -8.79 10.68 7.20
CA GLY A 37 -8.91 12.13 7.09
C GLY A 37 -8.19 12.67 5.84
N LYS A 38 -8.51 13.90 5.47
CA LYS A 38 -7.96 14.55 4.27
C LYS A 38 -6.43 14.60 4.26
N ASP A 39 -5.84 14.84 5.42
CA ASP A 39 -4.39 15.03 5.58
C ASP A 39 -3.66 13.76 6.03
N ASP A 40 -4.40 12.69 6.30
CA ASP A 40 -3.83 11.40 6.69
C ASP A 40 -3.08 10.75 5.53
N ILE A 41 -2.06 9.98 5.86
CA ILE A 41 -1.30 9.20 4.87
C ILE A 41 -1.39 7.71 5.16
N PHE A 42 -1.23 6.92 4.10
CA PHE A 42 -1.19 5.47 4.17
C PHE A 42 0.16 4.95 3.66
N ILE A 43 0.75 3.98 4.37
CA ILE A 43 1.96 3.27 3.97
C ILE A 43 1.66 1.78 3.92
N LEU A 44 1.92 1.16 2.78
CA LEU A 44 1.88 -0.28 2.60
C LEU A 44 3.26 -0.85 2.95
N SER A 45 3.43 -1.37 4.17
CA SER A 45 4.70 -1.99 4.60
C SER A 45 4.96 -3.31 3.88
N SER A 46 3.89 -4.10 3.65
CA SER A 46 3.93 -5.32 2.83
C SER A 46 3.94 -4.99 1.34
N GLY A 47 5.07 -4.48 0.85
CA GLY A 47 5.21 -3.95 -0.53
C GLY A 47 4.82 -4.94 -1.63
N HIS A 48 4.91 -6.25 -1.38
CA HIS A 48 4.46 -7.27 -2.33
C HIS A 48 2.96 -7.26 -2.63
N ALA A 49 2.15 -6.55 -1.84
CA ALA A 49 0.73 -6.33 -2.08
C ALA A 49 0.44 -5.03 -2.87
N ALA A 50 1.41 -4.51 -3.60
CA ALA A 50 1.37 -3.21 -4.27
C ALA A 50 0.13 -2.98 -5.14
N LEU A 51 -0.31 -3.97 -5.92
CA LEU A 51 -1.49 -3.80 -6.79
C LEU A 51 -2.77 -3.55 -5.98
N ALA A 52 -2.88 -4.08 -4.76
CA ALA A 52 -4.01 -3.76 -3.88
C ALA A 52 -4.02 -2.28 -3.49
N LEU A 53 -2.84 -1.70 -3.23
CA LEU A 53 -2.71 -0.25 -3.00
C LEU A 53 -3.09 0.54 -4.25
N TYR A 54 -2.58 0.16 -5.44
CA TYR A 54 -2.83 0.91 -6.67
C TYR A 54 -4.31 0.98 -7.03
N VAL A 55 -5.06 -0.12 -6.87
CA VAL A 55 -6.52 -0.07 -7.14
C VAL A 55 -7.30 0.73 -6.09
N CYS A 56 -6.80 0.82 -4.86
CA CYS A 56 -7.38 1.72 -3.86
C CYS A 56 -7.06 3.19 -4.19
N LEU A 57 -5.85 3.50 -4.65
CA LEU A 57 -5.50 4.83 -5.15
C LEU A 57 -6.32 5.23 -6.38
N GLU A 58 -6.65 4.27 -7.26
CA GLU A 58 -7.57 4.52 -8.38
C GLU A 58 -8.96 4.93 -7.86
N LYS A 59 -9.51 4.19 -6.90
CA LYS A 59 -10.85 4.46 -6.33
C LYS A 59 -10.93 5.78 -5.57
N TYR A 60 -9.95 6.09 -4.73
CA TYR A 60 -10.02 7.18 -3.77
C TYR A 60 -9.29 8.45 -4.18
N LYS A 61 -8.30 8.34 -5.06
CA LYS A 61 -7.40 9.44 -5.45
C LYS A 61 -7.41 9.71 -6.96
N GLY A 62 -8.21 8.97 -7.74
CA GLY A 62 -8.31 9.15 -9.19
C GLY A 62 -7.04 8.80 -9.95
N LYS A 63 -6.17 7.96 -9.40
CA LYS A 63 -4.96 7.47 -10.08
C LYS A 63 -5.32 6.28 -10.97
N ASP A 64 -4.51 5.99 -11.98
CA ASP A 64 -4.68 4.79 -12.81
C ASP A 64 -3.86 3.63 -12.24
N ALA A 65 -4.53 2.57 -11.79
CA ALA A 65 -3.88 1.42 -11.14
C ALA A 65 -2.95 0.65 -12.08
N GLU A 66 -3.31 0.52 -13.37
CA GLU A 66 -2.47 -0.14 -14.36
C GLU A 66 -1.23 0.69 -14.69
N ALA A 67 -1.39 2.00 -14.84
CA ALA A 67 -0.26 2.92 -15.04
C ALA A 67 0.71 2.92 -13.85
N LEU A 68 0.19 2.90 -12.61
CA LEU A 68 1.02 2.77 -11.41
C LEU A 68 1.77 1.44 -11.39
N PHE A 69 1.09 0.35 -11.74
CA PHE A 69 1.74 -0.96 -11.83
C PHE A 69 2.85 -0.99 -12.88
N LEU A 70 2.62 -0.42 -14.07
CA LEU A 70 3.64 -0.32 -15.13
C LEU A 70 4.83 0.55 -14.72
N LYS A 71 4.58 1.60 -13.93
CA LYS A 71 5.62 2.51 -13.43
C LYS A 71 6.47 1.89 -12.30
N HIS A 72 5.82 1.24 -11.34
CA HIS A 72 6.47 0.79 -10.10
C HIS A 72 6.70 -0.72 -10.02
N GLY A 73 5.95 -1.51 -10.80
CA GLY A 73 5.99 -2.96 -10.71
C GLY A 73 5.30 -3.53 -9.47
N GLY A 74 5.74 -4.71 -9.05
CA GLY A 74 5.15 -5.47 -7.94
C GLY A 74 5.48 -4.94 -6.54
N HIS A 75 6.38 -3.96 -6.43
CA HIS A 75 6.74 -3.30 -5.17
C HIS A 75 6.71 -1.78 -5.37
N PRO A 76 6.03 -1.01 -4.51
CA PRO A 76 5.91 0.42 -4.72
C PRO A 76 7.23 1.14 -4.43
N HIS A 77 7.57 2.12 -5.26
CA HIS A 77 8.61 3.08 -5.01
C HIS A 77 7.99 4.40 -4.50
N ARG A 78 8.71 5.13 -3.66
CA ARG A 78 8.26 6.43 -3.18
C ARG A 78 7.91 7.35 -4.35
N ASP A 79 6.67 7.85 -4.34
CA ASP A 79 6.10 8.69 -5.38
C ASP A 79 4.95 9.50 -4.76
N GLU A 80 5.32 10.59 -4.07
CA GLU A 80 4.36 11.38 -3.28
C GLU A 80 3.30 12.07 -4.15
N GLU A 81 3.60 12.35 -5.41
CA GLU A 81 2.62 12.87 -6.37
C GLU A 81 1.48 11.87 -6.62
N ASN A 82 1.78 10.57 -6.50
CA ASN A 82 0.82 9.49 -6.61
C ASN A 82 0.41 8.90 -5.26
N GLU A 83 0.63 9.62 -4.15
CA GLU A 83 0.22 9.20 -2.80
C GLU A 83 0.95 7.93 -2.30
N ILE A 84 2.14 7.66 -2.81
CA ILE A 84 3.01 6.56 -2.37
C ILE A 84 4.15 7.16 -1.53
N TYR A 85 4.06 7.03 -0.22
CA TYR A 85 4.91 7.75 0.72
C TYR A 85 6.18 7.00 1.15
N CYS A 86 6.33 5.75 0.73
CA CYS A 86 7.47 4.91 1.10
C CYS A 86 7.73 3.87 0.02
N SER A 87 8.99 3.68 -0.35
CA SER A 87 9.41 2.48 -1.10
C SER A 87 9.43 1.30 -0.14
N THR A 88 8.68 0.24 -0.47
CA THR A 88 8.58 -0.96 0.37
C THR A 88 8.80 -2.24 -0.43
N GLY A 89 9.06 -3.33 0.28
CA GLY A 89 9.41 -4.64 -0.30
C GLY A 89 10.42 -5.37 0.58
N SER A 90 11.34 -4.64 1.23
CA SER A 90 12.13 -5.17 2.33
C SER A 90 11.25 -5.24 3.58
N LEU A 91 10.96 -6.45 4.05
CA LEU A 91 10.01 -6.69 5.14
C LEU A 91 10.42 -5.96 6.43
N GLY A 92 9.45 -5.35 7.09
CA GLY A 92 9.62 -4.68 8.38
C GLY A 92 10.08 -3.22 8.31
N LEU A 93 10.37 -2.66 7.14
CA LEU A 93 10.86 -1.27 7.03
C LEU A 93 9.75 -0.22 6.95
N GLY A 94 8.61 -0.56 6.38
CA GLY A 94 7.52 0.40 6.18
C GLY A 94 6.99 0.98 7.49
N LEU A 95 6.90 0.18 8.55
CA LEU A 95 6.46 0.64 9.87
C LEU A 95 7.46 1.64 10.48
N CYS A 96 8.76 1.40 10.35
CA CYS A 96 9.80 2.31 10.84
C CYS A 96 9.72 3.68 10.14
N VAL A 97 9.52 3.69 8.82
CA VAL A 97 9.33 4.93 8.05
C VAL A 97 8.05 5.64 8.49
N ALA A 98 6.97 4.89 8.70
CA ALA A 98 5.69 5.43 9.16
C ALA A 98 5.81 6.07 10.54
N LEU A 99 6.55 5.45 11.47
CA LEU A 99 6.85 6.02 12.79
C LEU A 99 7.56 7.37 12.64
N GLY A 100 8.62 7.44 11.83
CA GLY A 100 9.34 8.69 11.59
C GLY A 100 8.44 9.79 11.01
N ARG A 101 7.55 9.44 10.09
CA ARG A 101 6.58 10.40 9.52
C ARG A 101 5.53 10.86 10.54
N ALA A 102 5.09 9.98 11.43
CA ALA A 102 4.16 10.32 12.50
C ALA A 102 4.81 11.26 13.53
N VAL A 103 6.05 10.99 13.91
CA VAL A 103 6.82 11.86 14.84
C VAL A 103 7.10 13.24 14.21
N ALA A 104 7.37 13.28 12.90
CA ALA A 104 7.63 14.55 12.20
C ALA A 104 6.40 15.46 12.09
N ASN A 105 5.19 14.91 12.17
CA ASN A 105 3.94 15.68 12.09
C ASN A 105 2.81 15.03 12.88
N PHE A 106 2.61 15.45 14.12
CA PHE A 106 1.56 14.96 15.01
C PHE A 106 0.13 15.40 14.64
N LYS A 107 -0.04 16.30 13.67
CA LYS A 107 -1.36 16.81 13.26
C LYS A 107 -2.12 15.85 12.33
N ARG A 108 -1.44 14.87 11.76
CA ARG A 108 -2.02 13.87 10.85
C ARG A 108 -1.80 12.45 11.37
N LYS A 109 -2.69 11.55 11.00
CA LYS A 109 -2.50 10.12 11.25
C LYS A 109 -1.71 9.48 10.13
N VAL A 110 -0.89 8.51 10.49
CA VAL A 110 -0.19 7.63 9.56
C VAL A 110 -0.75 6.22 9.73
N HIS A 111 -1.40 5.73 8.69
CA HIS A 111 -1.95 4.37 8.67
C HIS A 111 -0.95 3.44 7.99
N VAL A 112 -0.73 2.27 8.55
CA VAL A 112 0.24 1.30 8.03
C VAL A 112 -0.41 -0.08 7.95
N LEU A 113 -0.26 -0.75 6.81
CA LEU A 113 -0.59 -2.16 6.70
C LEU A 113 0.68 -2.99 6.77
N VAL A 114 0.77 -3.81 7.82
CA VAL A 114 1.85 -4.76 8.07
C VAL A 114 1.32 -6.18 7.87
N SER A 115 2.10 -7.04 7.23
CA SER A 115 1.76 -8.45 7.08
C SER A 115 2.19 -9.26 8.32
N ASP A 116 1.59 -10.44 8.49
CA ASP A 116 1.95 -11.39 9.55
C ASP A 116 3.42 -11.85 9.43
N GLY A 117 3.90 -12.09 8.22
CA GLY A 117 5.30 -12.44 7.96
C GLY A 117 6.29 -11.34 8.37
N GLU A 118 5.94 -10.07 8.21
CA GLU A 118 6.75 -8.94 8.68
C GLU A 118 6.87 -8.90 10.21
N CYS A 119 5.90 -9.43 10.93
CA CYS A 119 5.94 -9.46 12.40
C CYS A 119 7.04 -10.38 12.97
N ALA A 120 7.70 -11.17 12.14
CA ALA A 120 8.91 -11.91 12.50
C ALA A 120 10.18 -11.04 12.43
N GLU A 121 10.12 -9.86 11.80
CA GLU A 121 11.24 -8.93 11.72
C GLU A 121 11.42 -8.12 13.01
N GLY A 122 12.66 -8.03 13.51
CA GLY A 122 12.98 -7.27 14.73
C GLY A 122 12.62 -5.80 14.63
N SER A 123 12.75 -5.19 13.45
CA SER A 123 12.43 -3.77 13.20
C SER A 123 10.95 -3.43 13.45
N ILE A 124 10.04 -4.37 13.27
CA ILE A 124 8.61 -4.17 13.61
C ILE A 124 8.44 -3.97 15.12
N TRP A 125 9.13 -4.77 15.92
CA TRP A 125 9.05 -4.70 17.38
C TRP A 125 9.81 -3.53 17.98
N GLU A 126 10.84 -3.06 17.29
CA GLU A 126 11.56 -1.84 17.66
C GLU A 126 10.75 -0.57 17.41
N ALA A 127 9.94 -0.55 16.36
CA ALA A 127 9.07 0.57 16.01
C ALA A 127 7.83 0.64 16.90
#